data_a82d8d9417074a13e7a4e588510e9f30
#
_entry.id   a82d8d9417074a13e7a4e588510e9f30
#
_cell.length_a   1.000
_cell.length_b   1.000
_cell.length_c   1.000
_cell.angle_alpha   90.00
_cell.angle_beta   90.00
_cell.angle_gamma   90.00
#
_symmetry.space_group_name_H-M   'P 1'
#
loop_
_entity.id
_entity.type
_entity.pdbx_description
1 polymer ?
#
loop_
_entity_poly.entity_id
_entity_poly.type
_entity_poly.pdbx_seq_one_letter_code
_entity_poly.pdbx_strand_id
1 'polypeptide(L)'
;MMDAVKSKEVVVADRTGLYLVRVGTQREVIPVQAGAISLSRGEHIICRTPRGIEMGEVLAATHPEYIETATASKYIRKSRPDDELLWRQLTSLSVKASTACQAFLYGQAIPDVLLEVEPLFDGRTLYFHFLGTPSYETEQHVQELSDIYQKSVASSRFASLLEHGCGPGCGTKEKSGCGTGGGCAVCAIAGGCTSK
;
A
#
# COMPACT_ATOMS: atom_id res chain seq x y z
N MET A 1 34.28 -6.73 -39.49
CA MET A 1 33.84 -5.43 -38.95
C MET A 1 32.35 -5.59 -38.69
N MET A 2 32.01 -5.84 -37.43
CA MET A 2 30.61 -5.96 -37.01
C MET A 2 30.30 -4.73 -36.17
N ASP A 3 29.46 -3.87 -36.72
CA ASP A 3 28.99 -2.66 -36.02
C ASP A 3 28.10 -3.04 -34.86
N ALA A 4 28.52 -2.65 -33.69
CA ALA A 4 27.74 -2.76 -32.46
C ALA A 4 26.61 -1.73 -32.53
N VAL A 5 25.38 -2.20 -32.70
CA VAL A 5 24.16 -1.40 -32.52
C VAL A 5 24.04 -1.06 -31.04
N LYS A 6 24.48 0.14 -30.68
CA LYS A 6 24.17 0.76 -29.40
C LYS A 6 22.67 1.02 -29.34
N SER A 7 21.94 0.20 -28.60
CA SER A 7 20.57 0.48 -28.20
C SER A 7 20.57 1.78 -27.38
N LYS A 8 20.14 2.89 -28.01
CA LYS A 8 19.80 4.11 -27.29
C LYS A 8 18.60 3.80 -26.39
N GLU A 9 18.83 3.73 -25.09
CA GLU A 9 17.76 3.86 -24.11
C GLU A 9 17.10 5.21 -24.34
N VAL A 10 15.90 5.16 -24.93
CA VAL A 10 15.05 6.36 -25.05
C VAL A 10 14.50 6.63 -23.67
N VAL A 11 15.20 7.48 -22.92
CA VAL A 11 14.63 8.11 -21.73
C VAL A 11 13.58 9.10 -22.22
N VAL A 12 12.38 8.63 -22.45
CA VAL A 12 11.22 9.49 -22.61
C VAL A 12 10.98 10.14 -21.26
N ALA A 13 11.39 11.38 -21.10
CA ALA A 13 11.01 12.20 -19.97
C ALA A 13 9.49 12.39 -20.04
N ASP A 14 8.76 11.50 -19.37
CA ASP A 14 7.32 11.51 -19.38
C ASP A 14 6.79 12.70 -18.56
N ARG A 15 6.21 13.67 -19.25
CA ARG A 15 5.58 14.86 -18.67
C ARG A 15 4.19 14.58 -18.09
N THR A 16 3.70 13.35 -18.20
CA THR A 16 2.34 12.99 -17.75
C THR A 16 2.28 12.69 -16.26
N GLY A 17 3.41 12.34 -15.64
CA GLY A 17 3.48 11.93 -14.24
C GLY A 17 2.60 10.72 -13.91
N LEU A 18 2.33 9.86 -14.89
CA LEU A 18 1.56 8.65 -14.75
C LEU A 18 2.49 7.44 -14.78
N TYR A 19 2.35 6.56 -13.78
CA TYR A 19 3.21 5.40 -13.59
C TYR A 19 2.38 4.13 -13.41
N LEU A 20 2.89 3.01 -13.90
CA LEU A 20 2.43 1.68 -13.55
C LEU A 20 3.11 1.26 -12.25
N VAL A 21 2.32 0.91 -11.26
CA VAL A 21 2.78 0.56 -9.92
C VAL A 21 2.20 -0.78 -9.53
N ARG A 22 3.05 -1.66 -9.03
CA ARG A 22 2.66 -2.95 -8.50
C ARG A 22 2.33 -2.82 -7.02
N VAL A 23 1.10 -3.16 -6.63
CA VAL A 23 0.59 -3.07 -5.27
C VAL A 23 0.11 -4.41 -4.76
N GLY A 24 0.03 -4.52 -3.44
CA GLY A 24 -0.55 -5.67 -2.77
C GLY A 24 0.23 -6.96 -2.88
N THR A 25 -0.25 -7.97 -2.19
CA THR A 25 0.34 -9.32 -2.18
C THR A 25 0.05 -10.06 -3.48
N GLN A 26 -1.10 -9.80 -4.10
CA GLN A 26 -1.46 -10.35 -5.41
C GLN A 26 -0.71 -9.69 -6.58
N ARG A 27 0.15 -8.70 -6.28
CA ARG A 27 0.98 -8.01 -7.26
C ARG A 27 0.19 -7.36 -8.40
N GLU A 28 -0.97 -6.80 -8.07
CA GLU A 28 -1.79 -6.06 -9.01
C GLU A 28 -1.03 -4.86 -9.58
N VAL A 29 -1.15 -4.63 -10.89
CA VAL A 29 -0.54 -3.48 -11.55
C VAL A 29 -1.59 -2.43 -11.81
N ILE A 30 -1.44 -1.28 -11.17
CA ILE A 30 -2.39 -0.17 -11.23
C ILE A 30 -1.72 1.11 -11.74
N PRO A 31 -2.47 1.99 -12.39
CA PRO A 31 -1.99 3.31 -12.75
C PRO A 31 -2.00 4.24 -11.51
N VAL A 32 -0.91 4.98 -11.34
CA VAL A 32 -0.75 5.96 -10.26
C VAL A 32 -0.35 7.30 -10.82
N GLN A 33 -1.13 8.35 -10.51
CA GLN A 33 -0.86 9.73 -10.90
C GLN A 33 0.04 10.39 -9.85
N ALA A 34 1.24 10.79 -10.27
CA ALA A 34 2.25 11.47 -9.43
C ALA A 34 2.47 12.95 -9.79
N GLY A 35 1.79 13.47 -10.81
CA GLY A 35 1.92 14.85 -11.25
C GLY A 35 3.33 15.16 -11.76
N ALA A 36 3.94 16.24 -11.26
CA ALA A 36 5.28 16.67 -11.68
C ALA A 36 6.43 15.87 -11.02
N ILE A 37 6.12 14.84 -10.22
CA ILE A 37 7.13 14.08 -9.50
C ILE A 37 7.69 13.00 -10.41
N SER A 38 9.03 12.98 -10.53
CA SER A 38 9.73 11.92 -11.24
C SER A 38 9.97 10.73 -10.31
N LEU A 39 9.55 9.56 -10.77
CA LEU A 39 9.74 8.28 -10.09
C LEU A 39 10.57 7.35 -10.97
N SER A 40 11.43 6.57 -10.31
CA SER A 40 12.29 5.60 -10.98
C SER A 40 11.76 4.18 -10.80
N ARG A 41 12.04 3.31 -11.75
CA ARG A 41 11.71 1.89 -11.64
C ARG A 41 12.34 1.28 -10.39
N GLY A 42 11.56 0.48 -9.66
CA GLY A 42 11.97 -0.18 -8.42
C GLY A 42 11.84 0.71 -7.18
N GLU A 43 11.48 2.00 -7.34
CA GLU A 43 11.17 2.84 -6.17
C GLU A 43 9.89 2.38 -5.49
N HIS A 44 9.92 2.32 -4.17
CA HIS A 44 8.72 2.09 -3.37
C HIS A 44 8.03 3.41 -3.06
N ILE A 45 6.73 3.43 -3.22
CA ILE A 45 5.87 4.59 -2.97
C ILE A 45 4.68 4.21 -2.10
N ILE A 46 4.14 5.22 -1.43
CA ILE A 46 2.83 5.14 -0.79
C ILE A 46 1.84 5.81 -1.73
N CYS A 47 0.76 5.11 -2.02
CA CYS A 47 -0.30 5.60 -2.90
C CYS A 47 -1.69 5.34 -2.31
N ARG A 48 -2.67 6.09 -2.78
CA ARG A 48 -4.08 5.91 -2.45
C ARG A 48 -4.75 5.21 -3.62
N THR A 49 -5.29 4.05 -3.35
CA THR A 49 -6.09 3.25 -4.27
C THR A 49 -7.57 3.30 -3.87
N PRO A 50 -8.50 2.74 -4.67
CA PRO A 50 -9.88 2.57 -4.26
C PRO A 50 -10.04 1.70 -2.99
N ARG A 51 -9.10 0.80 -2.72
CA ARG A 51 -9.11 -0.07 -1.52
C ARG A 51 -8.62 0.67 -0.26
N GLY A 52 -7.76 1.68 -0.42
CA GLY A 52 -7.19 2.43 0.71
C GLY A 52 -5.75 2.91 0.45
N ILE A 53 -4.96 2.95 1.50
CA ILE A 53 -3.54 3.32 1.42
C ILE A 53 -2.72 2.05 1.22
N GLU A 54 -1.92 2.06 0.17
CA GLU A 54 -1.08 0.92 -0.20
C GLU A 54 0.37 1.33 -0.44
N MET A 55 1.26 0.40 -0.18
CA MET A 55 2.66 0.49 -0.58
C MET A 55 2.81 -0.22 -1.92
N GLY A 56 3.47 0.43 -2.86
CA GLY A 56 3.66 -0.14 -4.19
C GLY A 56 5.06 0.10 -4.74
N GLU A 57 5.46 -0.73 -5.69
CA GLU A 57 6.72 -0.64 -6.42
C GLU A 57 6.48 -0.08 -7.82
N VAL A 58 7.19 0.96 -8.18
CA VAL A 58 7.13 1.59 -9.51
C VAL A 58 7.73 0.65 -10.55
N LEU A 59 6.98 0.32 -11.59
CA LEU A 59 7.42 -0.55 -12.68
C LEU A 59 7.90 0.25 -13.88
N ALA A 60 7.12 1.22 -14.33
CA ALA A 60 7.42 2.03 -15.51
C ALA A 60 6.60 3.33 -15.50
N ALA A 61 7.09 4.35 -16.19
CA ALA A 61 6.25 5.46 -16.64
C ALA A 61 5.29 4.96 -17.75
N THR A 62 4.09 5.56 -17.83
CA THR A 62 3.10 5.24 -18.86
C THR A 62 2.44 6.49 -19.40
N HIS A 63 1.69 6.37 -20.47
CA HIS A 63 1.03 7.49 -21.13
C HIS A 63 -0.50 7.41 -21.00
N PRO A 64 -1.22 8.55 -20.84
CA PRO A 64 -2.68 8.58 -20.70
C PRO A 64 -3.45 7.92 -21.84
N GLU A 65 -2.85 7.83 -23.04
CA GLU A 65 -3.45 7.15 -24.18
C GLU A 65 -3.69 5.66 -23.97
N TYR A 66 -2.97 5.06 -23.02
CA TYR A 66 -3.06 3.62 -22.74
C TYR A 66 -3.90 3.30 -21.52
N ILE A 67 -4.32 4.32 -20.75
CA ILE A 67 -4.94 4.11 -19.44
C ILE A 67 -6.00 5.19 -19.20
N GLU A 68 -7.16 4.76 -18.71
CA GLU A 68 -8.21 5.69 -18.27
C GLU A 68 -7.75 6.43 -17.00
N THR A 69 -7.35 7.68 -17.15
CA THR A 69 -6.79 8.50 -16.06
C THR A 69 -7.79 8.82 -14.96
N ALA A 70 -9.10 8.75 -15.28
CA ALA A 70 -10.15 8.99 -14.29
C ALA A 70 -10.14 7.96 -13.14
N THR A 71 -9.64 6.75 -13.40
CA THR A 71 -9.53 5.65 -12.43
C THR A 71 -8.13 5.54 -11.79
N ALA A 72 -7.20 6.40 -12.18
CA ALA A 72 -5.83 6.34 -11.67
C ALA A 72 -5.78 6.61 -10.16
N SER A 73 -5.06 5.75 -9.47
CA SER A 73 -4.72 5.92 -8.06
C SER A 73 -3.82 7.14 -7.86
N LYS A 74 -3.73 7.66 -6.65
CA LYS A 74 -2.99 8.89 -6.37
C LYS A 74 -1.70 8.60 -5.62
N TYR A 75 -0.60 9.12 -6.11
CA TYR A 75 0.67 9.17 -5.38
C TYR A 75 0.51 10.02 -4.12
N ILE A 76 1.07 9.55 -3.00
CA ILE A 76 1.15 10.31 -1.77
C ILE A 76 2.60 10.76 -1.54
N ARG A 77 3.54 9.81 -1.49
CA ARG A 77 4.97 10.08 -1.26
C ARG A 77 5.84 8.85 -1.55
N LYS A 78 7.14 9.04 -1.63
CA LYS A 78 8.11 7.92 -1.62
C LYS A 78 8.09 7.22 -0.26
N SER A 79 8.36 5.90 -0.26
CA SER A 79 8.53 5.16 0.99
C SER A 79 9.80 5.60 1.73
N ARG A 80 9.78 5.40 3.04
CA ARG A 80 10.90 5.66 3.95
C ARG A 80 11.32 4.34 4.62
N PRO A 81 12.51 4.29 5.23
CA PRO A 81 12.93 3.10 5.97
C PRO A 81 11.93 2.63 7.04
N ASP A 82 11.28 3.57 7.74
CA ASP A 82 10.25 3.26 8.73
C ASP A 82 9.00 2.64 8.10
N ASP A 83 8.65 3.04 6.87
CA ASP A 83 7.53 2.44 6.13
C ASP A 83 7.83 0.98 5.76
N GLU A 84 9.06 0.70 5.36
CA GLU A 84 9.50 -0.66 5.06
C GLU A 84 9.44 -1.56 6.31
N LEU A 85 9.83 -1.02 7.46
CA LEU A 85 9.72 -1.73 8.74
C LEU A 85 8.27 -1.97 9.14
N LEU A 86 7.43 -0.94 9.00
CA LEU A 86 5.98 -1.05 9.24
C LEU A 86 5.38 -2.12 8.31
N TRP A 87 5.67 -2.07 7.01
CA TRP A 87 5.16 -3.02 6.04
C TRP A 87 5.52 -4.46 6.40
N ARG A 88 6.78 -4.71 6.76
CA ARG A 88 7.21 -6.04 7.22
C ARG A 88 6.43 -6.52 8.44
N GLN A 89 6.13 -5.63 9.38
CA GLN A 89 5.35 -5.98 10.54
C GLN A 89 3.89 -6.29 10.18
N LEU A 90 3.25 -5.47 9.35
CA LEU A 90 1.88 -5.70 8.87
C LEU A 90 1.77 -7.04 8.14
N THR A 91 2.72 -7.34 7.26
CA THR A 91 2.81 -8.62 6.55
C THR A 91 3.03 -9.78 7.52
N SER A 92 3.87 -9.62 8.54
CA SER A 92 4.05 -10.67 9.56
C SER A 92 2.75 -10.95 10.34
N LEU A 93 1.97 -9.92 10.62
CA LEU A 93 0.67 -10.08 11.29
C LEU A 93 -0.38 -10.71 10.39
N SER A 94 -0.39 -10.38 9.09
CA SER A 94 -1.32 -11.03 8.13
C SER A 94 -1.02 -12.53 7.97
N VAL A 95 0.25 -12.94 7.97
CA VAL A 95 0.63 -14.36 7.97
C VAL A 95 0.10 -15.08 9.22
N LYS A 96 0.15 -14.45 10.39
CA LYS A 96 -0.44 -15.03 11.62
C LYS A 96 -1.96 -15.17 11.52
N ALA A 97 -2.63 -14.16 10.96
CA ALA A 97 -4.07 -14.23 10.72
C ALA A 97 -4.44 -15.33 9.72
N SER A 98 -3.65 -15.47 8.65
CA SER A 98 -3.82 -16.55 7.66
C SER A 98 -3.68 -17.92 8.31
N THR A 99 -2.62 -18.15 9.10
CA THR A 99 -2.40 -19.41 9.81
C THR A 99 -3.55 -19.72 10.79
N ALA A 100 -4.03 -18.72 11.52
CA ALA A 100 -5.13 -18.90 12.47
C ALA A 100 -6.45 -19.23 11.75
N CYS A 101 -6.75 -18.53 10.63
CA CYS A 101 -7.93 -18.82 9.83
C CYS A 101 -7.88 -20.24 9.25
N GLN A 102 -6.77 -20.65 8.66
CA GLN A 102 -6.61 -22.02 8.15
C GLN A 102 -6.77 -23.09 9.24
N ALA A 103 -6.21 -22.84 10.43
CA ALA A 103 -6.35 -23.75 11.57
C ALA A 103 -7.81 -23.88 12.03
N PHE A 104 -8.56 -22.77 12.03
CA PHE A 104 -9.98 -22.75 12.33
C PHE A 104 -10.79 -23.57 11.31
N LEU A 105 -10.60 -23.30 10.01
CA LEU A 105 -11.28 -24.00 8.94
C LEU A 105 -11.05 -25.52 9.03
N TYR A 106 -9.81 -25.92 9.23
CA TYR A 106 -9.44 -27.33 9.38
C TYR A 106 -10.05 -27.95 10.63
N GLY A 107 -9.95 -27.26 11.78
CA GLY A 107 -10.44 -27.76 13.08
C GLY A 107 -11.97 -27.90 13.13
N GLN A 108 -12.70 -27.09 12.39
CA GLN A 108 -14.16 -27.13 12.28
C GLN A 108 -14.65 -27.96 11.08
N ALA A 109 -13.74 -28.52 10.29
CA ALA A 109 -14.07 -29.24 9.04
C ALA A 109 -14.91 -28.38 8.06
N ILE A 110 -14.68 -27.06 8.02
CA ILE A 110 -15.36 -26.13 7.12
C ILE A 110 -14.69 -26.24 5.74
N PRO A 111 -15.47 -26.39 4.64
CA PRO A 111 -14.92 -26.61 3.31
C PRO A 111 -14.40 -25.35 2.63
N ASP A 112 -14.47 -24.18 3.29
CA ASP A 112 -14.01 -22.92 2.73
C ASP A 112 -12.50 -22.94 2.51
N VAL A 113 -12.04 -22.38 1.39
CA VAL A 113 -10.63 -22.35 1.02
C VAL A 113 -10.10 -20.93 1.08
N LEU A 114 -9.28 -20.65 2.07
CA LEU A 114 -8.55 -19.39 2.17
C LEU A 114 -7.35 -19.43 1.23
N LEU A 115 -7.28 -18.46 0.30
CA LEU A 115 -6.17 -18.29 -0.64
C LEU A 115 -5.06 -17.44 -0.02
N GLU A 116 -5.42 -16.28 0.55
CA GLU A 116 -4.46 -15.32 1.05
C GLU A 116 -5.09 -14.33 2.05
N VAL A 117 -4.25 -13.73 2.90
CA VAL A 117 -4.64 -12.61 3.77
C VAL A 117 -3.71 -11.44 3.50
N GLU A 118 -4.29 -10.34 3.02
CA GLU A 118 -3.58 -9.16 2.59
C GLU A 118 -3.81 -7.98 3.54
N PRO A 119 -2.75 -7.38 4.13
CA PRO A 119 -2.88 -6.17 4.92
C PRO A 119 -2.85 -4.95 4.00
N LEU A 120 -3.65 -3.91 4.29
CA LEU A 120 -3.40 -2.60 3.75
C LEU A 120 -2.38 -1.85 4.59
N PHE A 121 -1.75 -0.86 3.97
CA PHE A 121 -0.73 -0.04 4.63
C PHE A 121 -1.30 0.94 5.67
N ASP A 122 -2.63 1.00 5.82
CA ASP A 122 -3.32 1.78 6.85
C ASP A 122 -3.21 1.16 8.27
N GLY A 123 -2.74 -0.09 8.35
CA GLY A 123 -2.62 -0.84 9.60
C GLY A 123 -3.96 -1.20 10.26
N ARG A 124 -5.07 -1.07 9.55
CA ARG A 124 -6.42 -1.34 10.06
C ARG A 124 -7.13 -2.41 9.26
N THR A 125 -6.90 -2.43 7.96
CA THR A 125 -7.64 -3.27 7.03
C THR A 125 -6.86 -4.54 6.72
N LEU A 126 -7.54 -5.69 6.86
CA LEU A 126 -7.13 -6.99 6.36
C LEU A 126 -8.15 -7.48 5.34
N TYR A 127 -7.69 -7.88 4.18
CA TYR A 127 -8.50 -8.60 3.19
C TYR A 127 -8.21 -10.09 3.27
N PHE A 128 -9.28 -10.88 3.42
CA PHE A 128 -9.22 -12.33 3.35
C PHE A 128 -9.76 -12.77 2.00
N HIS A 129 -8.91 -13.34 1.18
CA HIS A 129 -9.27 -13.80 -0.16
C HIS A 129 -9.61 -15.29 -0.10
N PHE A 130 -10.86 -15.61 -0.38
CA PHE A 130 -11.36 -17.00 -0.42
C PHE A 130 -11.62 -17.46 -1.85
N LEU A 131 -11.56 -18.77 -2.08
CA LEU A 131 -12.04 -19.37 -3.29
C LEU A 131 -13.56 -19.56 -3.16
N GLY A 132 -14.33 -18.63 -3.74
CA GLY A 132 -15.77 -18.57 -3.60
C GLY A 132 -16.24 -17.74 -2.41
N THR A 133 -17.53 -17.87 -2.07
CA THR A 133 -18.14 -17.14 -0.95
C THR A 133 -17.94 -17.94 0.33
N PRO A 134 -17.32 -17.35 1.37
CA PRO A 134 -17.15 -18.05 2.64
C PRO A 134 -18.48 -18.27 3.37
N SER A 135 -18.51 -19.26 4.24
CA SER A 135 -19.63 -19.54 5.12
C SER A 135 -19.79 -18.47 6.19
N TYR A 136 -20.96 -18.40 6.80
CA TYR A 136 -21.24 -17.45 7.87
C TYR A 136 -20.30 -17.61 9.08
N GLU A 137 -20.00 -18.84 9.45
CA GLU A 137 -19.05 -19.16 10.53
C GLU A 137 -17.65 -18.63 10.23
N THR A 138 -17.23 -18.76 8.97
CA THR A 138 -15.94 -18.23 8.50
C THR A 138 -15.94 -16.71 8.53
N GLU A 139 -17.01 -16.05 8.11
CA GLU A 139 -17.11 -14.58 8.15
C GLU A 139 -17.00 -14.04 9.58
N GLN A 140 -17.66 -14.68 10.54
CA GLN A 140 -17.55 -14.31 11.94
C GLN A 140 -16.12 -14.45 12.47
N HIS A 141 -15.46 -15.56 12.17
CA HIS A 141 -14.08 -15.78 12.59
C HIS A 141 -13.09 -14.79 11.93
N VAL A 142 -13.31 -14.46 10.67
CA VAL A 142 -12.53 -13.40 9.96
C VAL A 142 -12.67 -12.06 10.66
N GLN A 143 -13.86 -11.72 11.17
CA GLN A 143 -14.05 -10.47 11.92
C GLN A 143 -13.26 -10.49 13.24
N GLU A 144 -13.27 -11.59 13.98
CA GLU A 144 -12.47 -11.75 15.20
C GLU A 144 -10.97 -11.62 14.92
N LEU A 145 -10.47 -12.24 13.84
CA LEU A 145 -9.09 -12.14 13.44
C LEU A 145 -8.71 -10.70 13.03
N SER A 146 -9.60 -9.99 12.38
CA SER A 146 -9.41 -8.58 12.02
C SER A 146 -9.31 -7.70 13.26
N ASP A 147 -10.12 -7.93 14.29
CA ASP A 147 -10.06 -7.22 15.55
C ASP A 147 -8.75 -7.50 16.32
N ILE A 148 -8.29 -8.75 16.32
CA ILE A 148 -7.00 -9.14 16.91
C ILE A 148 -5.84 -8.45 16.17
N TYR A 149 -5.89 -8.42 14.85
CA TYR A 149 -4.91 -7.73 14.02
C TYR A 149 -4.83 -6.25 14.37
N GLN A 150 -5.97 -5.55 14.39
CA GLN A 150 -6.04 -4.12 14.72
C GLN A 150 -5.47 -3.83 16.10
N LYS A 151 -5.82 -4.63 17.13
CA LYS A 151 -5.27 -4.51 18.49
C LYS A 151 -3.75 -4.73 18.50
N SER A 152 -3.26 -5.70 17.72
CA SER A 152 -1.83 -5.99 17.63
C SER A 152 -1.06 -4.86 16.95
N VAL A 153 -1.62 -4.23 15.93
CA VAL A 153 -1.04 -3.05 15.27
C VAL A 153 -1.05 -1.86 16.22
N ALA A 154 -2.17 -1.58 16.90
CA ALA A 154 -2.32 -0.47 17.85
C ALA A 154 -1.36 -0.57 19.06
N SER A 155 -1.00 -1.78 19.48
CA SER A 155 -0.02 -2.01 20.55
C SER A 155 1.43 -2.03 20.07
N SER A 156 1.66 -1.88 18.77
CA SER A 156 3.01 -1.94 18.20
C SER A 156 3.76 -0.62 18.35
N ARG A 157 5.09 -0.68 18.26
CA ARG A 157 5.95 0.53 18.23
C ARG A 157 5.65 1.49 17.09
N PHE A 158 4.92 1.05 16.06
CA PHE A 158 4.54 1.85 14.90
C PHE A 158 3.15 2.48 15.04
N ALA A 159 2.42 2.24 16.13
CA ALA A 159 1.11 2.84 16.35
C ALA A 159 1.16 4.36 16.25
N SER A 160 2.20 5.00 16.80
CA SER A 160 2.40 6.44 16.72
C SER A 160 2.61 6.94 15.29
N LEU A 161 3.26 6.17 14.41
CA LEU A 161 3.41 6.52 13.00
C LEU A 161 2.08 6.50 12.27
N LEU A 162 1.19 5.57 12.63
CA LEU A 162 -0.14 5.46 12.05
C LEU A 162 -1.10 6.54 12.56
N GLU A 163 -0.95 6.95 13.82
CA GLU A 163 -1.86 7.90 14.48
C GLU A 163 -1.44 9.36 14.31
N HIS A 164 -0.14 9.68 14.41
CA HIS A 164 0.37 11.03 14.59
C HIS A 164 1.06 11.65 13.37
N GLY A 165 0.80 11.17 12.19
CA GLY A 165 0.99 12.03 11.04
C GLY A 165 2.21 11.84 10.17
N CYS A 166 3.21 11.03 10.49
CA CYS A 166 4.20 10.60 9.50
C CYS A 166 3.90 9.19 8.97
N GLY A 167 2.71 8.68 9.29
CA GLY A 167 2.20 7.41 8.80
C GLY A 167 1.72 7.48 7.34
N PRO A 168 1.19 6.38 6.81
CA PRO A 168 0.80 6.23 5.42
C PRO A 168 -0.24 7.25 4.93
N GLY A 169 -1.07 7.77 5.83
CA GLY A 169 -2.07 8.80 5.52
C GLY A 169 -1.57 10.25 5.59
N CYS A 170 -0.27 10.49 5.83
CA CYS A 170 0.27 11.85 5.92
C CYS A 170 0.10 12.59 4.58
N GLY A 171 -0.43 13.82 4.65
CA GLY A 171 -0.70 14.62 3.45
C GLY A 171 -2.01 14.31 2.75
N THR A 172 -2.87 13.43 3.27
CA THR A 172 -4.21 13.19 2.76
C THR A 172 -5.23 14.12 3.40
N LYS A 173 -6.35 14.41 2.69
CA LYS A 173 -7.43 15.27 3.21
C LYS A 173 -8.14 14.69 4.44
N GLU A 174 -8.02 13.40 4.68
CA GLU A 174 -8.70 12.70 5.79
C GLU A 174 -7.91 12.74 7.09
N LYS A 175 -6.58 12.91 7.03
CA LYS A 175 -5.77 13.26 8.20
C LYS A 175 -5.29 14.70 8.01
N SER A 176 -5.91 15.61 8.72
CA SER A 176 -5.44 17.00 8.87
C SER A 176 -3.95 16.95 9.12
N GLY A 177 -3.18 17.48 8.18
CA GLY A 177 -1.74 17.35 8.17
C GLY A 177 -1.10 17.70 9.48
N CYS A 178 0.17 17.45 9.62
CA CYS A 178 1.06 17.77 10.75
C CYS A 178 0.95 19.21 11.30
N GLY A 179 -0.15 19.92 11.09
CA GLY A 179 -0.27 21.37 11.22
C GLY A 179 -0.68 21.93 12.59
N THR A 180 -1.09 21.12 13.54
CA THR A 180 -1.64 21.67 14.78
C THR A 180 -0.82 21.42 16.04
N GLY A 181 0.39 20.86 15.93
CA GLY A 181 1.17 20.54 17.12
C GLY A 181 2.67 20.37 16.93
N GLY A 182 3.35 21.26 16.24
CA GLY A 182 4.82 21.35 16.29
C GLY A 182 5.61 20.18 15.67
N GLY A 183 4.98 19.20 15.03
CA GLY A 183 5.64 18.00 14.54
C GLY A 183 6.36 18.13 13.18
N CYS A 184 6.05 19.14 12.37
CA CYS A 184 6.62 19.29 11.03
C CYS A 184 8.02 19.93 10.98
N ALA A 185 8.49 20.51 12.07
CA ALA A 185 9.84 21.12 12.11
C ALA A 185 10.96 20.09 11.94
N VAL A 186 10.67 18.81 12.14
CA VAL A 186 11.64 17.70 12.03
C VAL A 186 11.39 16.84 10.77
N CYS A 187 10.32 17.13 10.02
CA CYS A 187 9.97 16.36 8.83
C CYS A 187 10.77 16.86 7.62
N ALA A 188 11.56 16.00 7.01
CA ALA A 188 12.37 16.33 5.81
C ALA A 188 11.53 16.77 4.59
N ILE A 189 10.20 16.76 4.69
CA ILE A 189 9.23 17.16 3.64
C ILE A 189 8.38 18.35 4.10
N ALA A 190 8.78 19.08 5.14
CA ALA A 190 8.02 20.24 5.64
C ALA A 190 7.64 21.26 4.54
N GLY A 191 8.43 21.37 3.47
CA GLY A 191 8.15 22.22 2.32
C GLY A 191 7.10 21.70 1.34
N GLY A 192 6.73 20.40 1.42
CA GLY A 192 5.74 19.77 0.52
C GLY A 192 4.34 19.64 1.12
N CYS A 193 4.19 19.92 2.42
CA CYS A 193 2.92 19.78 3.13
C CYS A 193 2.11 21.09 3.22
N THR A 194 2.57 22.18 2.60
CA THR A 194 1.79 23.42 2.54
C THR A 194 0.61 23.22 1.60
N SER A 195 -0.55 22.98 2.18
CA SER A 195 -1.84 23.02 1.51
C SER A 195 -2.05 24.36 0.79
N LYS A 196 -2.36 24.27 -0.48
CA LYS A 196 -3.25 25.25 -1.13
C LYS A 196 -4.67 24.71 -1.11
#